data_95d36ae7fc8809b02ee94852c4b74a22
#
_entry.id   95d36ae7fc8809b02ee94852c4b74a22
#
_cell.length_a   1.000
_cell.length_b   1.000
_cell.length_c   1.000
_cell.angle_alpha   90.00
_cell.angle_beta   90.00
_cell.angle_gamma   90.00
#
_symmetry.space_group_name_H-M   'P 1'
#
loop_
_entity.id
_entity.type
_entity.pdbx_description
1 polymer ?
#
loop_
_entity_poly.entity_id
_entity_poly.type
_entity_poly.pdbx_seq_one_letter_code
_entity_poly.pdbx_strand_id
1 'polypeptide(L)'
;MRDLLSGFVAGLRSLAPSRFPYRRFALALLLGGIGGWLFVQARLPLPWMLGSMVVCTAAALLRLPVAAPSVIRPPMTMVIGVMLGAGFKPDIVAQLPNWLPTLAGLVLFMIACAIACVGYFRRFGGFDPVTAFFAGMPGGLIEMVTVGEEKGGDARIIALIHSARILLVVMTLPFIVQWIGGVPLGGARASGPSIATTPLFAELTLLACGLAGIVLAHWLRMPAKFLLGPMVVSAAVHMLGWSDSVPPFEIVNAAQLILGVTIGCRFVGTTPRLILRILALSLGSTVILLALTLGFAYLVARVSVHGPVPLILAYSPGGLAEMSLIALALHMEVAFVAAHHIIRVFLVMISAGPLFGLLIGRKKPGADPQDETAGGEGKGESER
;
A
#
# COMPACT_ATOMS: atom_id res chain seq x y z
N MET A 1 1.05 23.99 9.74
CA MET A 1 0.01 24.75 9.04
C MET A 1 0.50 25.31 7.70
N ARG A 2 1.64 26.04 7.65
CA ARG A 2 2.19 26.57 6.39
C ARG A 2 2.50 25.46 5.37
N ASP A 3 3.07 24.33 5.80
CA ASP A 3 3.40 23.21 4.91
C ASP A 3 2.17 22.46 4.36
N LEU A 4 1.09 22.39 5.14
CA LEU A 4 -0.20 21.88 4.65
C LEU A 4 -0.79 22.78 3.58
N LEU A 5 -0.79 24.09 3.83
CA LEU A 5 -1.30 25.09 2.88
C LEU A 5 -0.45 25.13 1.61
N SER A 6 0.89 25.10 1.74
CA SER A 6 1.79 25.06 0.57
C SER A 6 1.60 23.77 -0.24
N GLY A 7 1.44 22.61 0.41
CA GLY A 7 1.12 21.34 -0.24
C GLY A 7 -0.24 21.36 -0.95
N PHE A 8 -1.26 21.95 -0.32
CA PHE A 8 -2.58 22.11 -0.92
C PHE A 8 -2.55 23.05 -2.15
N VAL A 9 -1.88 24.20 -2.02
CA VAL A 9 -1.70 25.14 -3.15
C VAL A 9 -0.89 24.50 -4.29
N ALA A 10 0.16 23.75 -3.98
CA ALA A 10 0.91 23.00 -4.99
C ALA A 10 0.03 21.93 -5.67
N GLY A 11 -0.83 21.24 -4.91
CA GLY A 11 -1.84 20.31 -5.43
C GLY A 11 -2.81 21.00 -6.39
N LEU A 12 -3.38 22.15 -6.00
CA LEU A 12 -4.27 22.92 -6.86
C LEU A 12 -3.56 23.42 -8.13
N ARG A 13 -2.31 23.87 -8.03
CA ARG A 13 -1.52 24.28 -9.20
C ARG A 13 -1.23 23.11 -10.15
N SER A 14 -1.14 21.88 -9.63
CA SER A 14 -0.94 20.69 -10.47
C SER A 14 -2.20 20.31 -11.28
N LEU A 15 -3.39 20.81 -10.87
CA LEU A 15 -4.64 20.65 -11.60
C LEU A 15 -4.80 21.66 -12.76
N ALA A 16 -3.87 22.60 -12.94
CA ALA A 16 -3.95 23.55 -14.05
C ALA A 16 -3.94 22.79 -15.40
N PRO A 17 -4.73 23.23 -16.41
CA PRO A 17 -4.85 22.55 -17.70
C PRO A 17 -3.54 22.33 -18.44
N SER A 18 -2.55 23.20 -18.21
CA SER A 18 -1.20 23.08 -18.78
C SER A 18 -0.32 22.01 -18.13
N ARG A 19 -0.66 21.57 -16.92
CA ARG A 19 0.13 20.61 -16.13
C ARG A 19 -0.56 19.26 -15.92
N PHE A 20 -1.90 19.25 -15.86
CA PHE A 20 -2.68 18.04 -15.62
C PHE A 20 -3.01 17.35 -16.95
N PRO A 21 -2.70 16.06 -17.13
CA PRO A 21 -2.92 15.33 -18.38
C PRO A 21 -4.39 14.85 -18.48
N TYR A 22 -5.36 15.76 -18.55
CA TYR A 22 -6.80 15.46 -18.52
C TYR A 22 -7.21 14.37 -19.51
N ARG A 23 -6.76 14.44 -20.77
CA ARG A 23 -7.13 13.45 -21.80
C ARG A 23 -6.63 12.06 -21.46
N ARG A 24 -5.38 11.95 -20.99
CA ARG A 24 -4.79 10.65 -20.59
C ARG A 24 -5.42 10.10 -19.33
N PHE A 25 -5.79 10.97 -18.42
CA PHE A 25 -6.49 10.59 -17.20
C PHE A 25 -7.94 10.18 -17.49
N ALA A 26 -8.68 10.90 -18.35
CA ALA A 26 -10.02 10.52 -18.77
C ALA A 26 -10.05 9.15 -19.47
N LEU A 27 -9.04 8.88 -20.33
CA LEU A 27 -8.87 7.57 -20.94
C LEU A 27 -8.61 6.48 -19.88
N ALA A 28 -7.77 6.75 -18.90
CA ALA A 28 -7.50 5.82 -17.80
C ALA A 28 -8.76 5.55 -16.96
N LEU A 29 -9.57 6.56 -16.67
CA LEU A 29 -10.86 6.41 -15.98
C LEU A 29 -11.88 5.62 -16.81
N LEU A 30 -11.97 5.87 -18.11
CA LEU A 30 -12.85 5.13 -19.01
C LEU A 30 -12.49 3.65 -19.04
N LEU A 31 -11.20 3.34 -19.29
CA LEU A 31 -10.71 1.97 -19.31
C LEU A 31 -10.85 1.29 -17.93
N GLY A 32 -10.54 2.02 -16.86
CA GLY A 32 -10.74 1.55 -15.50
C GLY A 32 -12.21 1.28 -15.18
N GLY A 33 -13.13 2.16 -15.64
CA GLY A 33 -14.56 1.98 -15.52
C GLY A 33 -15.07 0.74 -16.23
N ILE A 34 -14.60 0.50 -17.47
CA ILE A 34 -14.91 -0.73 -18.23
C ILE A 34 -14.40 -1.94 -17.45
N GLY A 35 -13.17 -1.90 -16.92
CA GLY A 35 -12.62 -2.97 -16.08
C GLY A 35 -13.45 -3.24 -14.83
N GLY A 36 -13.82 -2.19 -14.12
CA GLY A 36 -14.70 -2.28 -12.95
C GLY A 36 -16.05 -2.90 -13.29
N TRP A 37 -16.68 -2.44 -14.36
CA TRP A 37 -17.96 -2.99 -14.84
C TRP A 37 -17.85 -4.49 -15.22
N LEU A 38 -16.80 -4.88 -15.94
CA LEU A 38 -16.56 -6.29 -16.27
C LEU A 38 -16.43 -7.17 -15.02
N PHE A 39 -15.73 -6.68 -14.00
CA PHE A 39 -15.57 -7.38 -12.72
C PHE A 39 -16.88 -7.45 -11.92
N VAL A 40 -17.75 -6.42 -12.02
CA VAL A 40 -19.12 -6.48 -11.47
C VAL A 40 -19.93 -7.59 -12.13
N GLN A 41 -19.90 -7.69 -13.47
CA GLN A 41 -20.61 -8.74 -14.21
C GLN A 41 -20.07 -10.15 -13.87
N ALA A 42 -18.76 -10.26 -13.70
CA ALA A 42 -18.10 -11.49 -13.28
C ALA A 42 -18.26 -11.82 -11.78
N ARG A 43 -18.98 -10.98 -11.02
CA ARG A 43 -19.20 -11.12 -9.56
C ARG A 43 -17.90 -11.27 -8.78
N LEU A 44 -16.84 -10.58 -9.19
CA LEU A 44 -15.53 -10.61 -8.54
C LEU A 44 -15.52 -9.65 -7.34
N PRO A 45 -14.64 -9.91 -6.33
CA PRO A 45 -14.52 -9.03 -5.17
C PRO A 45 -13.94 -7.68 -5.56
N LEU A 46 -14.30 -6.62 -4.81
CA LEU A 46 -13.80 -5.25 -5.02
C LEU A 46 -13.75 -4.84 -6.51
N PRO A 47 -14.85 -4.98 -7.24
CA PRO A 47 -14.83 -4.95 -8.71
C PRO A 47 -14.27 -3.65 -9.27
N TRP A 48 -14.61 -2.51 -8.66
CA TRP A 48 -14.14 -1.20 -9.12
C TRP A 48 -12.64 -0.99 -8.94
N MET A 49 -12.06 -1.55 -7.88
CA MET A 49 -10.62 -1.45 -7.61
C MET A 49 -9.83 -2.47 -8.44
N LEU A 50 -10.19 -3.75 -8.38
CA LEU A 50 -9.45 -4.81 -9.07
C LEU A 50 -9.59 -4.70 -10.59
N GLY A 51 -10.80 -4.48 -11.09
CA GLY A 51 -11.05 -4.36 -12.52
C GLY A 51 -10.33 -3.17 -13.14
N SER A 52 -10.39 -2.01 -12.51
CA SER A 52 -9.66 -0.82 -12.97
C SER A 52 -8.14 -1.03 -12.94
N MET A 53 -7.63 -1.67 -11.90
CA MET A 53 -6.21 -1.95 -11.74
C MET A 53 -5.68 -2.88 -12.85
N VAL A 54 -6.41 -3.97 -13.15
CA VAL A 54 -6.03 -4.94 -14.19
C VAL A 54 -6.04 -4.30 -15.57
N VAL A 55 -7.14 -3.61 -15.92
CA VAL A 55 -7.28 -3.02 -17.27
C VAL A 55 -6.29 -1.87 -17.46
N CYS A 56 -6.05 -1.03 -16.46
CA CYS A 56 -5.05 0.03 -16.57
C CYS A 56 -3.60 -0.52 -16.60
N THR A 57 -3.32 -1.64 -15.91
CA THR A 57 -2.02 -2.32 -16.04
C THR A 57 -1.84 -2.87 -17.45
N ALA A 58 -2.86 -3.52 -18.01
CA ALA A 58 -2.83 -3.99 -19.40
C ALA A 58 -2.66 -2.84 -20.39
N ALA A 59 -3.37 -1.72 -20.19
CA ALA A 59 -3.22 -0.51 -20.99
C ALA A 59 -1.79 0.06 -20.94
N ALA A 60 -1.16 0.06 -19.75
CA ALA A 60 0.23 0.48 -19.58
C ALA A 60 1.21 -0.46 -20.32
N LEU A 61 1.00 -1.78 -20.25
CA LEU A 61 1.77 -2.78 -21.00
C LEU A 61 1.64 -2.59 -22.52
N LEU A 62 0.45 -2.28 -23.00
CA LEU A 62 0.14 -1.98 -24.41
C LEU A 62 0.59 -0.57 -24.82
N ARG A 63 1.26 0.17 -23.93
CA ARG A 63 1.74 1.54 -24.16
C ARG A 63 0.64 2.54 -24.55
N LEU A 64 -0.59 2.30 -24.12
CA LEU A 64 -1.67 3.26 -24.33
C LEU A 64 -1.37 4.57 -23.56
N PRO A 65 -1.82 5.72 -24.07
CA PRO A 65 -1.55 7.02 -23.45
C PRO A 65 -2.42 7.26 -22.21
N VAL A 66 -2.30 6.40 -21.20
CA VAL A 66 -3.00 6.52 -19.91
C VAL A 66 -2.11 7.22 -18.89
N ALA A 67 -2.72 7.92 -17.93
CA ALA A 67 -2.00 8.55 -16.81
C ALA A 67 -2.91 8.67 -15.59
N ALA A 68 -2.32 8.55 -14.41
CA ALA A 68 -3.01 8.80 -13.15
C ALA A 68 -2.15 9.77 -12.30
N PRO A 69 -2.46 11.07 -12.34
CA PRO A 69 -1.73 12.08 -11.57
C PRO A 69 -1.84 11.80 -10.05
N SER A 70 -0.72 11.91 -9.34
CA SER A 70 -0.63 11.58 -7.91
C SER A 70 -1.55 12.44 -7.01
N VAL A 71 -1.92 13.63 -7.47
CA VAL A 71 -2.76 14.60 -6.72
C VAL A 71 -4.18 14.09 -6.47
N ILE A 72 -4.70 13.16 -7.28
CA ILE A 72 -6.06 12.62 -7.11
C ILE A 72 -6.15 11.49 -6.08
N ARG A 73 -5.02 10.87 -5.73
CA ARG A 73 -5.00 9.73 -4.79
C ARG A 73 -5.35 10.14 -3.35
N PRO A 74 -4.80 11.23 -2.77
CA PRO A 74 -5.06 11.63 -1.39
C PRO A 74 -6.54 11.74 -1.01
N PRO A 75 -7.41 12.48 -1.73
CA PRO A 75 -8.83 12.58 -1.37
C PRO A 75 -9.55 11.22 -1.44
N MET A 76 -9.21 10.37 -2.39
CA MET A 76 -9.79 9.02 -2.48
C MET A 76 -9.33 8.13 -1.32
N THR A 77 -8.08 8.25 -0.92
CA THR A 77 -7.55 7.54 0.25
C THR A 77 -8.23 8.03 1.55
N MET A 78 -8.55 9.33 1.66
CA MET A 78 -9.30 9.90 2.77
C MET A 78 -10.69 9.25 2.89
N VAL A 79 -11.42 9.12 1.79
CA VAL A 79 -12.74 8.45 1.77
C VAL A 79 -12.65 7.02 2.33
N ILE A 80 -11.65 6.27 1.86
CA ILE A 80 -11.42 4.91 2.37
C ILE A 80 -11.05 4.93 3.86
N GLY A 81 -10.23 5.88 4.29
CA GLY A 81 -9.88 6.04 5.71
C GLY A 81 -11.10 6.26 6.59
N VAL A 82 -11.98 7.20 6.20
CA VAL A 82 -13.24 7.47 6.92
C VAL A 82 -14.12 6.23 6.99
N MET A 83 -14.28 5.53 5.85
CA MET A 83 -15.08 4.30 5.78
C MET A 83 -14.52 3.19 6.70
N LEU A 84 -13.21 3.00 6.72
CA LEU A 84 -12.57 2.00 7.58
C LEU A 84 -12.72 2.38 9.07
N GLY A 85 -12.63 3.67 9.40
CA GLY A 85 -12.85 4.17 10.74
C GLY A 85 -14.26 3.89 11.26
N ALA A 86 -15.27 3.99 10.40
CA ALA A 86 -16.66 3.66 10.75
C ALA A 86 -16.87 2.17 11.11
N GLY A 87 -15.91 1.30 10.75
CA GLY A 87 -15.94 -0.12 11.16
C GLY A 87 -15.45 -0.39 12.59
N PHE A 88 -14.98 0.63 13.31
CA PHE A 88 -14.52 0.48 14.70
C PHE A 88 -15.70 0.60 15.67
N LYS A 89 -15.82 -0.39 16.55
CA LYS A 89 -16.88 -0.47 17.57
C LYS A 89 -16.29 -0.33 18.98
N PRO A 90 -17.07 0.11 19.98
CA PRO A 90 -16.58 0.28 21.36
C PRO A 90 -15.99 -0.97 22.00
N ASP A 91 -16.48 -2.15 21.64
CA ASP A 91 -16.03 -3.46 22.14
C ASP A 91 -14.60 -3.84 21.73
N ILE A 92 -14.02 -3.15 20.76
CA ILE A 92 -12.64 -3.38 20.29
C ILE A 92 -11.63 -3.20 21.42
N VAL A 93 -11.84 -2.24 22.32
CA VAL A 93 -10.92 -1.98 23.44
C VAL A 93 -10.77 -3.21 24.32
N ALA A 94 -11.86 -3.93 24.59
CA ALA A 94 -11.84 -5.16 25.36
C ALA A 94 -11.11 -6.32 24.65
N GLN A 95 -10.97 -6.25 23.32
CA GLN A 95 -10.31 -7.29 22.53
C GLN A 95 -8.79 -7.08 22.38
N LEU A 96 -8.26 -5.89 22.67
CA LEU A 96 -6.85 -5.57 22.51
C LEU A 96 -5.88 -6.57 23.16
N PRO A 97 -6.13 -7.08 24.39
CA PRO A 97 -5.26 -8.10 24.99
C PRO A 97 -5.16 -9.38 24.17
N ASN A 98 -6.24 -9.76 23.48
CA ASN A 98 -6.29 -10.94 22.62
C ASN A 98 -5.43 -10.80 21.35
N TRP A 99 -5.01 -9.59 21.01
CA TRP A 99 -4.16 -9.33 19.83
C TRP A 99 -2.66 -9.47 20.14
N LEU A 100 -2.24 -9.52 21.40
CA LEU A 100 -0.83 -9.63 21.77
C LEU A 100 -0.11 -10.85 21.15
N PRO A 101 -0.67 -12.07 21.18
CA PRO A 101 -0.03 -13.22 20.55
C PRO A 101 0.09 -13.04 19.01
N THR A 102 -0.93 -12.44 18.39
CA THR A 102 -0.94 -12.21 16.94
C THR A 102 0.03 -11.11 16.53
N LEU A 103 0.24 -10.08 17.35
CA LEU A 103 1.24 -9.04 17.13
C LEU A 103 2.66 -9.57 17.32
N ALA A 104 2.89 -10.43 18.31
CA ALA A 104 4.17 -11.11 18.47
C ALA A 104 4.48 -12.00 17.25
N GLY A 105 3.49 -12.76 16.77
CA GLY A 105 3.58 -13.53 15.54
C GLY A 105 3.88 -12.67 14.31
N LEU A 106 3.31 -11.46 14.23
CA LEU A 106 3.57 -10.50 13.15
C LEU A 106 5.05 -10.11 13.09
N VAL A 107 5.72 -9.87 14.22
CA VAL A 107 7.15 -9.54 14.26
C VAL A 107 7.99 -10.68 13.67
N LEU A 108 7.73 -11.90 14.11
CA LEU A 108 8.45 -13.09 13.59
C LEU A 108 8.18 -13.31 12.10
N PHE A 109 6.93 -13.14 11.68
CA PHE A 109 6.52 -13.18 10.27
C PHE A 109 7.30 -12.16 9.43
N MET A 110 7.43 -10.92 9.90
CA MET A 110 8.14 -9.87 9.18
C MET A 110 9.62 -10.18 9.01
N ILE A 111 10.27 -10.74 10.05
CA ILE A 111 11.67 -11.17 9.98
C ILE A 111 11.82 -12.29 8.93
N ALA A 112 10.95 -13.29 8.97
CA ALA A 112 10.96 -14.38 8.00
C ALA A 112 10.76 -13.88 6.56
N CYS A 113 9.79 -12.97 6.34
CA CYS A 113 9.55 -12.34 5.04
C CYS A 113 10.75 -11.54 4.54
N ALA A 114 11.38 -10.75 5.41
CA ALA A 114 12.55 -9.96 5.05
C ALA A 114 13.71 -10.87 4.62
N ILE A 115 14.04 -11.89 5.40
CA ILE A 115 15.11 -12.83 5.08
C ILE A 115 14.83 -13.55 3.75
N ALA A 116 13.63 -14.10 3.58
CA ALA A 116 13.27 -14.86 2.39
C ALA A 116 13.25 -13.98 1.12
N CYS A 117 12.62 -12.80 1.18
CA CYS A 117 12.48 -11.94 -0.01
C CYS A 117 13.78 -11.22 -0.37
N VAL A 118 14.55 -10.74 0.61
CA VAL A 118 15.87 -10.15 0.33
C VAL A 118 16.80 -11.20 -0.29
N GLY A 119 16.83 -12.42 0.27
CA GLY A 119 17.58 -13.55 -0.30
C GLY A 119 17.14 -13.88 -1.72
N TYR A 120 15.84 -13.93 -1.97
CA TYR A 120 15.27 -14.16 -3.30
C TYR A 120 15.69 -13.08 -4.31
N PHE A 121 15.54 -11.79 -3.99
CA PHE A 121 15.90 -10.71 -4.91
C PHE A 121 17.41 -10.60 -5.16
N ARG A 122 18.24 -10.93 -4.17
CA ARG A 122 19.69 -11.03 -4.38
C ARG A 122 20.06 -12.18 -5.30
N ARG A 123 19.44 -13.34 -5.11
CA ARG A 123 19.77 -14.58 -5.83
C ARG A 123 19.26 -14.60 -7.27
N PHE A 124 17.97 -14.20 -7.44
CA PHE A 124 17.27 -14.31 -8.73
C PHE A 124 17.04 -12.98 -9.42
N GLY A 125 16.97 -11.89 -8.68
CA GLY A 125 16.79 -10.54 -9.23
C GLY A 125 18.07 -9.96 -9.81
N GLY A 126 19.24 -10.36 -9.26
CA GLY A 126 20.53 -9.77 -9.61
C GLY A 126 20.63 -8.30 -9.22
N PHE A 127 19.85 -7.87 -8.22
CA PHE A 127 19.88 -6.50 -7.74
C PHE A 127 21.05 -6.29 -6.78
N ASP A 128 21.55 -5.05 -6.74
CA ASP A 128 22.49 -4.63 -5.71
C ASP A 128 21.90 -4.86 -4.31
N PRO A 129 22.74 -4.97 -3.26
CA PRO A 129 22.27 -5.27 -1.91
C PRO A 129 21.27 -4.27 -1.36
N VAL A 130 21.38 -2.98 -1.71
CA VAL A 130 20.48 -1.91 -1.23
C VAL A 130 19.10 -2.06 -1.87
N THR A 131 19.07 -2.14 -3.21
CA THR A 131 17.83 -2.34 -3.98
C THR A 131 17.13 -3.63 -3.57
N ALA A 132 17.87 -4.75 -3.43
CA ALA A 132 17.29 -6.02 -3.01
C ALA A 132 16.70 -5.97 -1.59
N PHE A 133 17.36 -5.27 -0.65
CA PHE A 133 16.88 -5.11 0.70
C PHE A 133 15.55 -4.34 0.74
N PHE A 134 15.53 -3.12 0.17
CA PHE A 134 14.34 -2.29 0.23
C PHE A 134 13.19 -2.82 -0.65
N ALA A 135 13.47 -3.50 -1.76
CA ALA A 135 12.46 -4.20 -2.55
C ALA A 135 11.87 -5.43 -1.83
N GLY A 136 12.69 -6.14 -1.05
CA GLY A 136 12.29 -7.34 -0.31
C GLY A 136 11.55 -7.07 1.00
N MET A 137 11.77 -5.92 1.63
CA MET A 137 11.13 -5.59 2.92
C MET A 137 9.60 -5.48 2.78
N PRO A 138 8.83 -6.06 3.73
CA PRO A 138 7.36 -5.98 3.73
C PRO A 138 6.83 -4.63 4.24
N GLY A 139 7.43 -3.52 3.78
CA GLY A 139 7.12 -2.15 4.20
C GLY A 139 6.14 -1.41 3.30
N GLY A 140 5.84 -0.16 3.67
CA GLY A 140 5.09 0.78 2.85
C GLY A 140 5.88 1.18 1.60
N LEU A 141 5.18 1.37 0.47
CA LEU A 141 5.84 1.64 -0.81
C LEU A 141 6.63 2.96 -0.76
N ILE A 142 6.00 4.03 -0.26
CA ILE A 142 6.61 5.37 -0.26
C ILE A 142 7.85 5.36 0.63
N GLU A 143 7.74 4.80 1.83
CA GLU A 143 8.79 4.72 2.82
C GLU A 143 9.99 3.92 2.30
N MET A 144 9.74 2.76 1.70
CA MET A 144 10.81 1.90 1.17
C MET A 144 11.51 2.52 -0.03
N VAL A 145 10.79 3.23 -0.89
CA VAL A 145 11.36 3.96 -2.03
C VAL A 145 12.23 5.11 -1.52
N THR A 146 11.71 5.94 -0.61
CA THR A 146 12.44 7.12 -0.11
C THR A 146 13.72 6.72 0.63
N VAL A 147 13.60 5.81 1.61
CA VAL A 147 14.78 5.36 2.37
C VAL A 147 15.75 4.56 1.49
N GLY A 148 15.23 3.78 0.54
CA GLY A 148 16.07 3.04 -0.41
C GLY A 148 16.89 3.95 -1.31
N GLU A 149 16.28 5.02 -1.82
CA GLU A 149 16.95 6.04 -2.63
C GLU A 149 18.03 6.79 -1.83
N GLU A 150 17.70 7.21 -0.61
CA GLU A 150 18.66 7.84 0.31
C GLU A 150 19.88 6.96 0.63
N LYS A 151 19.72 5.64 0.56
CA LYS A 151 20.80 4.67 0.77
C LYS A 151 21.51 4.24 -0.54
N GLY A 152 21.14 4.82 -1.68
CA GLY A 152 21.74 4.56 -2.98
C GLY A 152 21.15 3.36 -3.75
N GLY A 153 19.94 2.93 -3.42
CA GLY A 153 19.20 1.92 -4.17
C GLY A 153 18.45 2.49 -5.37
N ASP A 154 18.09 1.63 -6.31
CA ASP A 154 17.27 2.02 -7.46
C ASP A 154 15.80 2.23 -7.05
N ALA A 155 15.42 3.50 -6.81
CA ALA A 155 14.08 3.91 -6.42
C ALA A 155 13.00 3.41 -7.41
N ARG A 156 13.32 3.37 -8.71
CA ARG A 156 12.40 2.90 -9.75
C ARG A 156 12.12 1.41 -9.63
N ILE A 157 13.16 0.60 -9.47
CA ILE A 157 13.01 -0.86 -9.29
C ILE A 157 12.25 -1.15 -8.00
N ILE A 158 12.61 -0.51 -6.87
CA ILE A 158 11.92 -0.66 -5.60
C ILE A 158 10.43 -0.33 -5.77
N ALA A 159 10.09 0.80 -6.39
CA ALA A 159 8.70 1.22 -6.62
C ALA A 159 7.93 0.23 -7.49
N LEU A 160 8.53 -0.28 -8.57
CA LEU A 160 7.90 -1.23 -9.47
C LEU A 160 7.64 -2.59 -8.80
N ILE A 161 8.60 -3.11 -8.01
CA ILE A 161 8.44 -4.37 -7.28
C ILE A 161 7.32 -4.25 -6.24
N HIS A 162 7.32 -3.18 -5.44
CA HIS A 162 6.25 -2.95 -4.47
C HIS A 162 4.88 -2.81 -5.13
N SER A 163 4.80 -2.10 -6.27
CA SER A 163 3.54 -1.94 -7.02
C SER A 163 3.06 -3.26 -7.61
N ALA A 164 3.96 -4.06 -8.19
CA ALA A 164 3.65 -5.38 -8.72
C ALA A 164 3.22 -6.34 -7.60
N ARG A 165 3.88 -6.29 -6.43
CA ARG A 165 3.48 -7.07 -5.25
C ARG A 165 2.07 -6.72 -4.79
N ILE A 166 1.75 -5.43 -4.66
CA ILE A 166 0.40 -4.99 -4.29
C ILE A 166 -0.62 -5.53 -5.30
N LEU A 167 -0.35 -5.35 -6.62
CA LEU A 167 -1.19 -5.86 -7.68
C LEU A 167 -1.46 -7.36 -7.54
N LEU A 168 -0.39 -8.16 -7.42
CA LEU A 168 -0.48 -9.62 -7.35
C LEU A 168 -1.18 -10.10 -6.06
N VAL A 169 -0.83 -9.55 -4.90
CA VAL A 169 -1.45 -9.91 -3.63
C VAL A 169 -2.93 -9.58 -3.61
N VAL A 170 -3.29 -8.36 -4.02
CA VAL A 170 -4.69 -7.91 -4.01
C VAL A 170 -5.54 -8.70 -5.00
N MET A 171 -4.93 -9.15 -6.12
CA MET A 171 -5.60 -10.01 -7.10
C MET A 171 -5.79 -11.46 -6.63
N THR A 172 -4.86 -12.01 -5.84
CA THR A 172 -4.88 -13.42 -5.47
C THR A 172 -5.54 -13.70 -4.12
N LEU A 173 -5.33 -12.79 -3.16
CA LEU A 173 -5.73 -13.02 -1.77
C LEU A 173 -7.24 -13.22 -1.57
N PRO A 174 -8.16 -12.48 -2.22
CA PRO A 174 -9.58 -12.72 -2.05
C PRO A 174 -10.00 -14.15 -2.43
N PHE A 175 -9.41 -14.71 -3.49
CA PHE A 175 -9.69 -16.09 -3.92
C PHE A 175 -9.13 -17.12 -2.94
N ILE A 176 -7.93 -16.87 -2.38
CA ILE A 176 -7.35 -17.73 -1.34
C ILE A 176 -8.25 -17.74 -0.10
N VAL A 177 -8.70 -16.56 0.34
CA VAL A 177 -9.57 -16.41 1.52
C VAL A 177 -10.93 -17.05 1.28
N GLN A 178 -11.50 -16.91 0.09
CA GLN A 178 -12.74 -17.59 -0.31
C GLN A 178 -12.59 -19.11 -0.25
N TRP A 179 -11.50 -19.62 -0.80
CA TRP A 179 -11.26 -21.07 -0.86
C TRP A 179 -11.05 -21.67 0.54
N ILE A 180 -10.33 -20.98 1.42
CA ILE A 180 -10.04 -21.43 2.79
C ILE A 180 -11.23 -21.19 3.72
N GLY A 181 -11.86 -20.01 3.62
CA GLY A 181 -12.94 -19.59 4.53
C GLY A 181 -14.33 -20.04 4.11
N GLY A 182 -14.51 -20.58 2.90
CA GLY A 182 -15.82 -20.95 2.36
C GLY A 182 -16.78 -19.75 2.18
N VAL A 183 -16.27 -18.51 2.29
CA VAL A 183 -17.09 -17.30 2.23
C VAL A 183 -17.29 -16.89 0.77
N PRO A 184 -18.52 -16.84 0.25
CA PRO A 184 -18.77 -16.43 -1.14
C PRO A 184 -18.40 -14.95 -1.32
N LEU A 185 -17.45 -14.67 -2.21
CA LEU A 185 -17.02 -13.31 -2.55
C LEU A 185 -18.00 -12.62 -3.53
N GLY A 186 -18.83 -13.41 -4.20
CA GLY A 186 -19.76 -12.91 -5.20
C GLY A 186 -21.07 -12.45 -4.55
N GLY A 187 -21.24 -11.15 -4.41
CA GLY A 187 -22.49 -10.58 -3.91
C GLY A 187 -22.36 -9.43 -2.94
N ALA A 188 -21.18 -9.14 -2.40
CA ALA A 188 -20.94 -7.89 -1.69
C ALA A 188 -20.98 -6.73 -2.71
N ARG A 189 -22.19 -6.42 -3.20
CA ARG A 189 -22.46 -5.05 -3.67
C ARG A 189 -22.02 -4.15 -2.53
N ALA A 190 -21.34 -3.06 -2.83
CA ALA A 190 -20.96 -2.10 -1.81
C ALA A 190 -22.19 -1.85 -0.93
N SER A 191 -22.18 -2.47 0.26
CA SER A 191 -23.28 -2.37 1.20
C SER A 191 -23.10 -1.05 1.91
N GLY A 192 -23.90 -0.08 1.57
CA GLY A 192 -23.88 1.24 2.16
C GLY A 192 -25.07 2.05 1.69
N PRO A 193 -25.40 3.16 2.34
CA PRO A 193 -26.43 4.08 1.87
C PRO A 193 -26.05 4.65 0.51
N SER A 194 -27.04 5.04 -0.26
CA SER A 194 -26.85 5.82 -1.49
C SER A 194 -26.67 7.30 -1.15
N ILE A 195 -25.95 8.06 -1.98
CA ILE A 195 -25.92 9.54 -1.91
C ILE A 195 -27.33 10.11 -1.82
N ALA A 196 -28.28 9.55 -2.60
CA ALA A 196 -29.66 10.03 -2.63
C ALA A 196 -30.43 9.83 -1.31
N THR A 197 -30.00 8.89 -0.47
CA THR A 197 -30.65 8.56 0.81
C THR A 197 -29.88 9.03 2.03
N THR A 198 -28.64 9.49 1.86
CA THR A 198 -27.79 9.95 2.96
C THR A 198 -28.15 11.40 3.30
N PRO A 199 -28.48 11.72 4.56
CA PRO A 199 -28.71 13.12 4.97
C PRO A 199 -27.44 13.97 4.76
N LEU A 200 -27.61 15.20 4.29
CA LEU A 200 -26.48 16.14 4.07
C LEU A 200 -25.63 16.34 5.33
N PHE A 201 -26.26 16.34 6.51
CA PHE A 201 -25.54 16.46 7.79
C PHE A 201 -24.57 15.28 8.01
N ALA A 202 -24.98 14.07 7.66
CA ALA A 202 -24.12 12.87 7.75
C ALA A 202 -22.91 12.99 6.79
N GLU A 203 -23.12 13.43 5.55
CA GLU A 203 -22.04 13.65 4.59
C GLU A 203 -21.05 14.72 5.06
N LEU A 204 -21.57 15.83 5.62
CA LEU A 204 -20.72 16.88 6.18
C LEU A 204 -19.93 16.40 7.41
N THR A 205 -20.51 15.54 8.25
CA THR A 205 -19.82 14.93 9.40
C THR A 205 -18.68 14.03 8.92
N LEU A 206 -18.92 13.17 7.92
CA LEU A 206 -17.89 12.30 7.35
C LEU A 206 -16.76 13.11 6.69
N LEU A 207 -17.10 14.16 5.96
CA LEU A 207 -16.13 15.09 5.38
C LEU A 207 -15.29 15.78 6.47
N ALA A 208 -15.95 16.26 7.54
CA ALA A 208 -15.27 16.86 8.68
C ALA A 208 -14.31 15.88 9.37
N CYS A 209 -14.71 14.61 9.56
CA CYS A 209 -13.83 13.55 10.05
C CYS A 209 -12.60 13.37 9.15
N GLY A 210 -12.81 13.36 7.84
CA GLY A 210 -11.73 13.24 6.87
C GLY A 210 -10.72 14.40 6.95
N LEU A 211 -11.22 15.64 6.94
CA LEU A 211 -10.37 16.83 6.98
C LEU A 211 -9.67 17.00 8.34
N ALA A 212 -10.39 16.84 9.44
CA ALA A 212 -9.83 16.87 10.79
C ALA A 212 -8.76 15.79 10.97
N GLY A 213 -9.01 14.59 10.43
CA GLY A 213 -8.06 13.49 10.43
C GLY A 213 -6.76 13.81 9.70
N ILE A 214 -6.82 14.44 8.53
CA ILE A 214 -5.63 14.89 7.79
C ILE A 214 -4.81 15.87 8.61
N VAL A 215 -5.47 16.85 9.24
CA VAL A 215 -4.82 17.85 10.12
C VAL A 215 -4.14 17.16 11.31
N LEU A 216 -4.86 16.27 12.00
CA LEU A 216 -4.34 15.51 13.13
C LEU A 216 -3.11 14.67 12.72
N ALA A 217 -3.21 13.93 11.61
CA ALA A 217 -2.11 13.10 11.13
C ALA A 217 -0.89 13.91 10.71
N HIS A 218 -1.10 15.10 10.17
CA HIS A 218 -0.01 16.01 9.84
C HIS A 218 0.70 16.51 11.12
N TRP A 219 -0.07 16.91 12.13
CA TRP A 219 0.47 17.37 13.41
C TRP A 219 1.26 16.28 14.16
N LEU A 220 0.72 15.06 14.17
CA LEU A 220 1.35 13.89 14.78
C LEU A 220 2.43 13.23 13.88
N ARG A 221 2.71 13.78 12.70
CA ARG A 221 3.65 13.22 11.71
C ARG A 221 3.39 11.74 11.40
N MET A 222 2.11 11.36 11.32
CA MET A 222 1.74 9.96 11.07
C MET A 222 2.13 9.53 9.64
N PRO A 223 2.57 8.28 9.45
CA PRO A 223 2.70 7.70 8.11
C PRO A 223 1.33 7.60 7.45
N ALA A 224 1.30 7.50 6.11
CA ALA A 224 0.06 7.38 5.35
C ALA A 224 -1.06 8.35 5.81
N LYS A 225 -0.70 9.61 6.07
CA LYS A 225 -1.54 10.64 6.71
C LYS A 225 -2.96 10.78 6.14
N PHE A 226 -3.14 10.55 4.83
CA PHE A 226 -4.42 10.64 4.15
C PHE A 226 -5.32 9.40 4.37
N LEU A 227 -4.82 8.35 4.98
CA LEU A 227 -5.57 7.16 5.35
C LEU A 227 -5.74 7.06 6.86
N LEU A 228 -4.61 7.06 7.62
CA LEU A 228 -4.62 6.83 9.07
C LEU A 228 -5.29 7.94 9.84
N GLY A 229 -5.06 9.20 9.49
CA GLY A 229 -5.71 10.32 10.18
C GLY A 229 -7.22 10.30 10.08
N PRO A 230 -7.79 10.29 8.87
CA PRO A 230 -9.23 10.14 8.67
C PRO A 230 -9.81 8.89 9.36
N MET A 231 -9.10 7.76 9.30
CA MET A 231 -9.53 6.53 9.95
C MET A 231 -9.59 6.68 11.48
N VAL A 232 -8.57 7.26 12.11
CA VAL A 232 -8.52 7.45 13.57
C VAL A 232 -9.62 8.39 14.04
N VAL A 233 -9.82 9.54 13.35
CA VAL A 233 -10.88 10.49 13.74
C VAL A 233 -12.26 9.89 13.52
N SER A 234 -12.50 9.21 12.39
CA SER A 234 -13.75 8.52 12.12
C SER A 234 -14.00 7.41 13.16
N ALA A 235 -12.98 6.61 13.48
CA ALA A 235 -13.08 5.59 14.52
C ALA A 235 -13.47 6.18 15.87
N ALA A 236 -12.85 7.28 16.29
CA ALA A 236 -13.17 7.95 17.54
C ALA A 236 -14.62 8.46 17.56
N VAL A 237 -15.10 9.07 16.48
CA VAL A 237 -16.48 9.58 16.37
C VAL A 237 -17.50 8.43 16.46
N HIS A 238 -17.24 7.29 15.80
CA HIS A 238 -18.13 6.14 15.82
C HIS A 238 -18.07 5.38 17.15
N MET A 239 -16.89 5.21 17.74
CA MET A 239 -16.72 4.58 19.06
C MET A 239 -17.38 5.39 20.19
N LEU A 240 -17.44 6.72 20.07
CA LEU A 240 -18.11 7.61 21.01
C LEU A 240 -19.63 7.68 20.77
N GLY A 241 -20.15 7.02 19.73
CA GLY A 241 -21.56 7.04 19.40
C GLY A 241 -22.07 8.38 18.86
N TRP A 242 -21.17 9.26 18.35
CA TRP A 242 -21.56 10.56 17.81
C TRP A 242 -22.10 10.46 16.39
N SER A 243 -21.80 9.39 15.67
CA SER A 243 -22.30 9.11 14.33
C SER A 243 -22.27 7.60 14.04
N ASP A 244 -23.31 7.12 13.36
CA ASP A 244 -23.36 5.77 12.79
C ASP A 244 -23.29 5.80 11.26
N SER A 245 -22.98 6.98 10.69
CA SER A 245 -23.00 7.21 9.25
C SER A 245 -21.76 6.62 8.58
N VAL A 246 -21.97 5.97 7.43
CA VAL A 246 -20.91 5.45 6.57
C VAL A 246 -20.92 6.17 5.22
N PRO A 247 -19.77 6.30 4.54
CA PRO A 247 -19.73 6.94 3.23
C PRO A 247 -20.65 6.24 2.22
N PRO A 248 -21.38 7.00 1.40
CA PRO A 248 -22.21 6.45 0.32
C PRO A 248 -21.41 5.53 -0.61
N PHE A 249 -22.06 4.43 -1.04
CA PHE A 249 -21.39 3.40 -1.85
C PHE A 249 -20.87 3.95 -3.19
N GLU A 250 -21.53 4.96 -3.76
CA GLU A 250 -21.09 5.60 -5.00
C GLU A 250 -19.73 6.30 -4.82
N ILE A 251 -19.56 7.01 -3.70
CA ILE A 251 -18.30 7.69 -3.36
C ILE A 251 -17.20 6.65 -3.10
N VAL A 252 -17.52 5.57 -2.41
CA VAL A 252 -16.57 4.47 -2.13
C VAL A 252 -16.15 3.78 -3.43
N ASN A 253 -17.10 3.48 -4.32
CA ASN A 253 -16.81 2.88 -5.62
C ASN A 253 -15.96 3.79 -6.50
N ALA A 254 -16.25 5.09 -6.52
CA ALA A 254 -15.42 6.07 -7.22
C ALA A 254 -14.01 6.14 -6.65
N ALA A 255 -13.87 6.11 -5.31
CA ALA A 255 -12.57 6.07 -4.66
C ALA A 255 -11.80 4.79 -5.02
N GLN A 256 -12.45 3.63 -4.99
CA GLN A 256 -11.85 2.35 -5.39
C GLN A 256 -11.40 2.37 -6.87
N LEU A 257 -12.26 2.85 -7.78
CA LEU A 257 -11.93 3.00 -9.20
C LEU A 257 -10.65 3.82 -9.40
N ILE A 258 -10.60 5.00 -8.79
CA ILE A 258 -9.46 5.91 -8.93
C ILE A 258 -8.20 5.31 -8.28
N LEU A 259 -8.30 4.65 -7.13
CA LEU A 259 -7.16 3.98 -6.49
C LEU A 259 -6.65 2.83 -7.37
N GLY A 260 -7.53 2.02 -7.95
CA GLY A 260 -7.15 0.97 -8.89
C GLY A 260 -6.48 1.52 -10.15
N VAL A 261 -7.02 2.59 -10.75
CA VAL A 261 -6.40 3.30 -11.89
C VAL A 261 -5.00 3.80 -11.52
N THR A 262 -4.83 4.39 -10.32
CA THR A 262 -3.52 4.91 -9.90
C THR A 262 -2.47 3.82 -9.71
N ILE A 263 -2.87 2.62 -9.27
CA ILE A 263 -1.97 1.47 -9.14
C ILE A 263 -1.64 0.91 -10.53
N GLY A 264 -2.63 0.73 -11.39
CA GLY A 264 -2.44 0.21 -12.75
C GLY A 264 -1.55 1.09 -13.62
N CYS A 265 -1.70 2.42 -13.51
CA CYS A 265 -0.89 3.38 -14.28
C CYS A 265 0.57 3.52 -13.81
N ARG A 266 0.98 2.90 -12.70
CA ARG A 266 2.39 2.99 -12.20
C ARG A 266 3.41 2.38 -13.16
N PHE A 267 2.99 1.49 -14.03
CA PHE A 267 3.84 0.86 -15.03
C PHE A 267 4.03 1.69 -16.30
N VAL A 268 3.31 2.81 -16.43
CA VAL A 268 3.42 3.71 -17.59
C VAL A 268 4.84 4.29 -17.71
N GLY A 269 5.37 4.36 -18.94
CA GLY A 269 6.73 4.85 -19.20
C GLY A 269 7.84 3.84 -18.91
N THR A 270 7.48 2.62 -18.51
CA THR A 270 8.43 1.51 -18.34
C THR A 270 8.43 0.63 -19.59
N THR A 271 9.59 0.13 -20.00
CA THR A 271 9.66 -0.77 -21.16
C THR A 271 8.96 -2.09 -20.85
N PRO A 272 8.20 -2.69 -21.79
CA PRO A 272 7.48 -3.94 -21.56
C PRO A 272 8.39 -5.07 -21.07
N ARG A 273 9.62 -5.14 -21.60
CA ARG A 273 10.61 -6.15 -21.14
C ARG A 273 10.95 -6.01 -19.66
N LEU A 274 11.13 -4.77 -19.16
CA LEU A 274 11.39 -4.53 -17.75
C LEU A 274 10.14 -4.83 -16.91
N ILE A 275 8.95 -4.45 -17.39
CA ILE A 275 7.70 -4.77 -16.67
C ILE A 275 7.52 -6.29 -16.53
N LEU A 276 7.68 -7.06 -17.60
CA LEU A 276 7.56 -8.51 -17.57
C LEU A 276 8.60 -9.14 -16.62
N ARG A 277 9.85 -8.66 -16.63
CA ARG A 277 10.88 -9.11 -15.68
C ARG A 277 10.48 -8.82 -14.23
N ILE A 278 10.01 -7.60 -13.95
CA ILE A 278 9.56 -7.20 -12.61
C ILE A 278 8.34 -8.01 -12.18
N LEU A 279 7.36 -8.22 -13.06
CA LEU A 279 6.18 -9.04 -12.75
C LEU A 279 6.56 -10.49 -12.47
N ALA A 280 7.47 -11.08 -13.24
CA ALA A 280 7.95 -12.45 -13.00
C ALA A 280 8.67 -12.57 -11.65
N LEU A 281 9.58 -11.62 -11.34
CA LEU A 281 10.27 -11.58 -10.05
C LEU A 281 9.29 -11.33 -8.89
N SER A 282 8.33 -10.43 -9.09
CA SER A 282 7.31 -10.13 -8.08
C SER A 282 6.35 -11.31 -7.87
N LEU A 283 6.06 -12.10 -8.91
CA LEU A 283 5.26 -13.33 -8.78
C LEU A 283 5.97 -14.33 -7.85
N GLY A 284 7.26 -14.59 -8.07
CA GLY A 284 8.04 -15.48 -7.20
C GLY A 284 8.09 -14.98 -5.75
N SER A 285 8.37 -13.70 -5.54
CA SER A 285 8.35 -13.13 -4.18
C SER A 285 6.95 -13.13 -3.56
N THR A 286 5.90 -12.93 -4.33
CA THR A 286 4.50 -12.99 -3.85
C THR A 286 4.14 -14.42 -3.43
N VAL A 287 4.55 -15.44 -4.18
CA VAL A 287 4.35 -16.85 -3.78
C VAL A 287 5.05 -17.15 -2.44
N ILE A 288 6.29 -16.71 -2.28
CA ILE A 288 7.02 -16.84 -1.00
C ILE A 288 6.27 -16.15 0.14
N LEU A 289 5.86 -14.91 -0.07
CA LEU A 289 5.16 -14.12 0.93
C LEU A 289 3.79 -14.72 1.30
N LEU A 290 3.01 -15.20 0.32
CA LEU A 290 1.73 -15.84 0.57
C LEU A 290 1.89 -17.18 1.27
N ALA A 291 2.91 -17.98 0.91
CA ALA A 291 3.23 -19.23 1.61
C ALA A 291 3.58 -18.96 3.09
N LEU A 292 4.43 -17.96 3.36
CA LEU A 292 4.74 -17.54 4.73
C LEU A 292 3.49 -16.99 5.45
N THR A 293 2.66 -16.20 4.78
CA THR A 293 1.40 -15.69 5.34
C THR A 293 0.50 -16.83 5.79
N LEU A 294 0.29 -17.82 4.93
CA LEU A 294 -0.51 -19.01 5.25
C LEU A 294 0.11 -19.80 6.42
N GLY A 295 1.40 -20.09 6.34
CA GLY A 295 2.11 -20.84 7.39
C GLY A 295 2.00 -20.16 8.76
N PHE A 296 2.29 -18.85 8.84
CA PHE A 296 2.18 -18.09 10.08
C PHE A 296 0.74 -17.91 10.55
N ALA A 297 -0.21 -17.70 9.65
CA ALA A 297 -1.63 -17.58 10.02
C ALA A 297 -2.14 -18.87 10.67
N TYR A 298 -1.83 -20.03 10.11
CA TYR A 298 -2.21 -21.32 10.72
C TYR A 298 -1.46 -21.61 12.02
N LEU A 299 -0.17 -21.24 12.11
CA LEU A 299 0.61 -21.44 13.33
C LEU A 299 0.08 -20.58 14.46
N VAL A 300 -0.14 -19.28 14.21
CA VAL A 300 -0.60 -18.32 15.22
C VAL A 300 -2.07 -18.55 15.58
N ALA A 301 -2.90 -19.04 14.68
CA ALA A 301 -4.28 -19.42 14.98
C ALA A 301 -4.39 -20.50 16.07
N ARG A 302 -3.32 -21.29 16.28
CA ARG A 302 -3.30 -22.32 17.35
C ARG A 302 -3.13 -21.74 18.75
N VAL A 303 -2.61 -20.54 18.87
CA VAL A 303 -2.29 -19.86 20.13
C VAL A 303 -3.10 -18.57 20.33
N SER A 304 -3.97 -18.23 19.39
CA SER A 304 -4.81 -17.04 19.42
C SER A 304 -6.30 -17.40 19.39
N VAL A 305 -7.14 -16.48 19.78
CA VAL A 305 -8.61 -16.63 19.68
C VAL A 305 -9.13 -16.41 18.24
N HIS A 306 -8.28 -15.91 17.36
CA HIS A 306 -8.63 -15.63 15.97
C HIS A 306 -8.35 -16.84 15.09
N GLY A 307 -9.30 -17.15 14.21
CA GLY A 307 -9.12 -18.18 13.19
C GLY A 307 -8.08 -17.79 12.12
N PRO A 308 -7.73 -18.71 11.22
CA PRO A 308 -6.70 -18.46 10.20
C PRO A 308 -7.07 -17.36 9.21
N VAL A 309 -8.34 -17.18 8.86
CA VAL A 309 -8.75 -16.24 7.81
C VAL A 309 -8.50 -14.78 8.18
N PRO A 310 -8.90 -14.26 9.35
CA PRO A 310 -8.52 -12.92 9.80
C PRO A 310 -7.00 -12.72 9.85
N LEU A 311 -6.25 -13.74 10.28
CA LEU A 311 -4.78 -13.70 10.34
C LEU A 311 -4.13 -13.67 8.94
N ILE A 312 -4.69 -14.39 7.97
CA ILE A 312 -4.24 -14.31 6.57
C ILE A 312 -4.35 -12.87 6.07
N LEU A 313 -5.46 -12.19 6.31
CA LEU A 313 -5.63 -10.78 5.93
C LEU A 313 -4.69 -9.85 6.71
N ALA A 314 -4.56 -10.05 8.01
CA ALA A 314 -3.72 -9.23 8.89
C ALA A 314 -2.22 -9.33 8.55
N TYR A 315 -1.73 -10.50 8.14
CA TYR A 315 -0.32 -10.75 7.82
C TYR A 315 0.00 -10.54 6.34
N SER A 316 -1.01 -10.52 5.46
CA SER A 316 -0.77 -10.45 4.02
C SER A 316 0.07 -9.21 3.64
N PRO A 317 0.99 -9.33 2.67
CA PRO A 317 1.91 -8.26 2.28
C PRO A 317 1.28 -7.26 1.30
N GLY A 318 -0.02 -7.01 1.44
CA GLY A 318 -0.76 -6.01 0.68
C GLY A 318 -0.72 -4.62 1.29
N GLY A 319 -1.39 -3.65 0.67
CA GLY A 319 -1.58 -2.31 1.22
C GLY A 319 -2.66 -2.30 2.32
N LEU A 320 -2.54 -1.37 3.27
CA LEU A 320 -3.47 -1.25 4.40
C LEU A 320 -4.91 -1.03 3.90
N ALA A 321 -5.10 -0.10 2.96
CA ALA A 321 -6.43 0.20 2.42
C ALA A 321 -7.05 -1.01 1.73
N GLU A 322 -6.28 -1.70 0.91
CA GLU A 322 -6.72 -2.83 0.12
C GLU A 322 -7.12 -4.03 1.01
N MET A 323 -6.28 -4.36 1.99
CA MET A 323 -6.54 -5.48 2.90
C MET A 323 -7.73 -5.21 3.82
N SER A 324 -7.86 -3.99 4.32
CA SER A 324 -9.00 -3.59 5.14
C SER A 324 -10.31 -3.56 4.33
N LEU A 325 -10.26 -3.18 3.05
CA LEU A 325 -11.40 -3.27 2.13
C LEU A 325 -11.82 -4.73 1.88
N ILE A 326 -10.86 -5.65 1.74
CA ILE A 326 -11.15 -7.08 1.63
C ILE A 326 -11.78 -7.59 2.93
N ALA A 327 -11.23 -7.21 4.10
CA ALA A 327 -11.80 -7.58 5.39
C ALA A 327 -13.25 -7.10 5.52
N LEU A 328 -13.54 -5.85 5.12
CA LEU A 328 -14.87 -5.29 5.12
C LEU A 328 -15.82 -6.05 4.19
N ALA A 329 -15.37 -6.35 2.96
CA ALA A 329 -16.16 -7.10 1.98
C ALA A 329 -16.47 -8.54 2.43
N LEU A 330 -15.65 -9.10 3.30
CA LEU A 330 -15.81 -10.43 3.88
C LEU A 330 -16.51 -10.41 5.24
N HIS A 331 -17.05 -9.27 5.68
CA HIS A 331 -17.68 -9.06 7.00
C HIS A 331 -16.78 -9.46 8.18
N MET A 332 -15.46 -9.25 8.03
CA MET A 332 -14.48 -9.52 9.08
C MET A 332 -14.16 -8.26 9.89
N GLU A 333 -13.51 -8.45 11.04
CA GLU A 333 -13.07 -7.34 11.89
C GLU A 333 -12.04 -6.45 11.20
N VAL A 334 -12.51 -5.37 10.59
CA VAL A 334 -11.67 -4.38 9.89
C VAL A 334 -10.60 -3.81 10.81
N ALA A 335 -10.96 -3.55 12.06
CA ALA A 335 -10.06 -2.96 13.06
C ALA A 335 -8.87 -3.86 13.39
N PHE A 336 -9.09 -5.18 13.52
CA PHE A 336 -8.03 -6.16 13.71
C PHE A 336 -7.03 -6.15 12.55
N VAL A 337 -7.53 -6.23 11.31
CA VAL A 337 -6.69 -6.23 10.12
C VAL A 337 -5.94 -4.89 9.99
N ALA A 338 -6.66 -3.77 10.13
CA ALA A 338 -6.06 -2.44 10.03
C ALA A 338 -4.97 -2.22 11.08
N ALA A 339 -5.20 -2.60 12.35
CA ALA A 339 -4.22 -2.45 13.42
C ALA A 339 -2.92 -3.20 13.14
N HIS A 340 -2.99 -4.45 12.67
CA HIS A 340 -1.81 -5.23 12.29
C HIS A 340 -1.03 -4.57 11.15
N HIS A 341 -1.73 -4.06 10.14
CA HIS A 341 -1.09 -3.34 9.04
C HIS A 341 -0.44 -2.03 9.49
N ILE A 342 -1.08 -1.28 10.40
CA ILE A 342 -0.52 -0.06 10.98
C ILE A 342 0.75 -0.37 11.76
N ILE A 343 0.68 -1.34 12.68
CA ILE A 343 1.82 -1.76 13.50
C ILE A 343 2.96 -2.24 12.59
N ARG A 344 2.66 -3.01 11.54
CA ARG A 344 3.65 -3.41 10.54
C ARG A 344 4.36 -2.22 9.90
N VAL A 345 3.63 -1.20 9.48
CA VAL A 345 4.24 0.01 8.87
C VAL A 345 5.17 0.69 9.86
N PHE A 346 4.75 0.88 11.12
CA PHE A 346 5.60 1.46 12.15
C PHE A 346 6.83 0.60 12.44
N LEU A 347 6.68 -0.71 12.58
CA LEU A 347 7.80 -1.63 12.81
C LEU A 347 8.83 -1.54 11.69
N VAL A 348 8.39 -1.52 10.43
CA VAL A 348 9.32 -1.39 9.29
C VAL A 348 9.99 -0.02 9.28
N MET A 349 9.26 1.07 9.51
CA MET A 349 9.85 2.41 9.55
C MET A 349 10.95 2.53 10.60
N ILE A 350 10.74 1.96 11.79
CA ILE A 350 11.71 2.01 12.89
C ILE A 350 12.88 1.05 12.63
N SER A 351 12.61 -0.14 12.06
CA SER A 351 13.63 -1.19 11.95
C SER A 351 14.42 -1.21 10.65
N ALA A 352 13.86 -0.70 9.53
CA ALA A 352 14.49 -0.84 8.20
C ALA A 352 15.87 -0.16 8.12
N GLY A 353 16.00 1.05 8.65
CA GLY A 353 17.29 1.77 8.66
C GLY A 353 18.37 1.08 9.51
N PRO A 354 18.11 0.79 10.79
CA PRO A 354 19.04 0.04 11.64
C PRO A 354 19.40 -1.35 11.12
N LEU A 355 18.41 -2.12 10.65
CA LEU A 355 18.61 -3.46 10.07
C LEU A 355 19.47 -3.40 8.81
N PHE A 356 19.26 -2.41 7.95
CA PHE A 356 20.10 -2.19 6.78
C PHE A 356 21.56 -1.95 7.19
N GLY A 357 21.79 -1.06 8.15
CA GLY A 357 23.12 -0.76 8.67
C GLY A 357 23.84 -1.97 9.28
N LEU A 358 23.07 -2.85 9.93
CA LEU A 358 23.59 -4.07 10.56
C LEU A 358 23.91 -5.18 9.54
N LEU A 359 23.02 -5.39 8.56
CA LEU A 359 23.09 -6.54 7.64
C LEU A 359 23.94 -6.28 6.39
N ILE A 360 24.00 -5.05 5.92
CA ILE A 360 24.64 -4.72 4.63
C ILE A 360 25.90 -3.89 4.83
N GLY A 361 26.10 -3.33 6.00
CA GLY A 361 27.28 -2.57 6.38
C GLY A 361 27.22 -1.11 5.91
N ARG A 362 27.93 -0.24 6.64
CA ARG A 362 28.20 1.13 6.22
C ARG A 362 29.19 1.09 5.05
N LYS A 363 28.76 1.20 3.82
CA LYS A 363 29.64 1.78 2.80
C LYS A 363 29.88 3.22 3.25
N LYS A 364 31.14 3.54 3.64
CA LYS A 364 31.54 4.93 3.88
C LYS A 364 31.13 5.77 2.66
N PRO A 365 30.42 6.89 2.82
CA PRO A 365 30.27 7.85 1.74
C PRO A 365 31.66 8.45 1.51
N GLY A 366 32.20 8.33 0.29
CA GLY A 366 33.38 9.05 -0.15
C GLY A 366 34.69 8.27 0.01
N ALA A 367 34.95 7.35 -0.90
CA ALA A 367 36.27 7.23 -1.53
C ALA A 367 36.11 7.86 -2.91
N ASP A 368 36.53 9.11 -2.99
CA ASP A 368 36.65 9.85 -4.27
C ASP A 368 37.64 9.09 -5.16
N PRO A 369 37.33 8.77 -6.42
CA PRO A 369 38.27 8.10 -7.32
C PRO A 369 39.50 8.93 -7.69
N GLN A 370 39.67 10.11 -7.12
CA GLN A 370 40.77 11.04 -7.46
C GLN A 370 42.02 10.84 -6.59
N ASP A 371 42.02 9.98 -5.56
CA ASP A 371 43.21 9.80 -4.71
C ASP A 371 44.19 8.69 -5.18
N GLU A 372 43.86 7.95 -6.28
CA GLU A 372 44.78 6.95 -6.84
C GLU A 372 45.75 7.47 -7.90
N THR A 373 45.63 8.76 -8.30
CA THR A 373 46.55 9.34 -9.33
C THR A 373 47.63 10.24 -8.77
N ALA A 374 47.65 10.50 -7.45
CA ALA A 374 48.65 11.37 -6.81
C ALA A 374 49.87 10.64 -6.20
N GLY A 375 49.93 9.30 -6.31
CA GLY A 375 51.00 8.48 -5.72
C GLY A 375 52.08 7.96 -6.69
N GLY A 376 52.10 8.40 -7.94
CA GLY A 376 52.91 7.82 -9.00
C GLY A 376 54.02 8.67 -9.63
N GLU A 377 54.26 9.90 -9.19
CA GLU A 377 55.38 10.71 -9.76
C GLU A 377 56.28 11.24 -8.66
N GLY A 378 57.39 10.56 -8.42
CA GLY A 378 58.39 11.06 -7.50
C GLY A 378 59.50 10.10 -7.11
N LYS A 379 60.11 9.39 -8.07
CA LYS A 379 61.46 8.83 -7.87
C LYS A 379 62.11 8.60 -9.23
N GLY A 380 63.02 9.49 -9.61
CA GLY A 380 63.96 9.27 -10.71
C GLY A 380 64.42 10.52 -11.39
N GLU A 381 65.34 11.26 -10.71
CA GLU A 381 66.43 11.99 -11.41
C GLU A 381 67.30 12.69 -10.39
N SER A 382 68.31 11.95 -9.97
CA SER A 382 69.49 12.50 -9.37
C SER A 382 70.61 11.48 -9.60
N GLU A 383 71.29 11.68 -10.73
CA GLU A 383 72.69 11.32 -10.97
C GLU A 383 73.01 11.46 -12.46
N ARG A 384 73.48 12.63 -12.85
CA ARG A 384 74.72 12.94 -13.64
C ARG A 384 74.75 14.40 -14.04
#